data_cf5e5c4914096b6264b48185768e9c1a
#
_entry.id   cf5e5c4914096b6264b48185768e9c1a
#
_cell.length_a   1.000
_cell.length_b   1.000
_cell.length_c   1.000
_cell.angle_alpha   90.00
_cell.angle_beta   90.00
_cell.angle_gamma   90.00
#
_symmetry.space_group_name_H-M   'P 1'
#
loop_
_entity.id
_entity.type
_entity.pdbx_description
1 polymer ?
#
loop_
_entity_poly.entity_id
_entity_poly.type
_entity_poly.pdbx_seq_one_letter_code
_entity_poly.pdbx_strand_id
1 'polypeptide(L)'
;EGPYIRRDGETNPANFIAHRKSMIRLSELIGTLVSAYLLTGEEKYARPAVRHLRAWFVEDDTKMRPSLLYGQAIKGKYTGRSIGIIDTLHLVEVARGAKLLKDSPSFITVDQQAVRAWFSEYLNWINTHEYGLKEKVHPNNHGVCWSLQAAAFADLTGNEEIIDWIRAQFKSVYLPVMMDEQGGFPAELKRTKPYGYSLFMIDVMAGVAQIVSTKDEDLWQFVTPNGSEMKKGM
;
A
#
# COMPACT_ATOMS: atom_id res chain seq x y z
N GLU A 1 15.93 -27.41 -5.30
CA GLU A 1 15.32 -26.24 -5.95
C GLU A 1 15.70 -26.30 -7.44
N GLY A 2 14.68 -26.33 -8.32
CA GLY A 2 14.87 -26.33 -9.78
C GLY A 2 15.16 -24.93 -10.31
N PRO A 3 15.39 -24.79 -11.63
CA PRO A 3 15.59 -23.50 -12.25
C PRO A 3 14.34 -22.62 -12.07
N TYR A 4 14.55 -21.29 -11.92
CA TYR A 4 13.47 -20.32 -11.83
C TYR A 4 12.68 -20.28 -13.14
N ILE A 5 11.36 -20.48 -13.04
CA ILE A 5 10.40 -20.33 -14.14
C ILE A 5 9.49 -19.17 -13.79
N ARG A 6 9.45 -18.14 -14.66
CA ARG A 6 8.53 -17.01 -14.51
C ARG A 6 7.14 -17.43 -14.93
N ARG A 7 6.17 -17.28 -14.02
CA ARG A 7 4.74 -17.45 -14.30
C ARG A 7 4.01 -16.20 -13.84
N ASP A 8 3.51 -15.42 -14.78
CA ASP A 8 2.82 -14.18 -14.48
C ASP A 8 1.50 -14.45 -13.72
N GLY A 9 1.27 -13.71 -12.64
CA GLY A 9 0.08 -13.86 -11.80
C GLY A 9 -0.01 -15.16 -10.99
N GLU A 10 1.11 -15.91 -10.85
CA GLU A 10 1.19 -17.09 -10.00
C GLU A 10 2.21 -16.91 -8.89
N THR A 11 1.87 -17.35 -7.68
CA THR A 11 2.81 -17.43 -6.55
C THR A 11 3.32 -18.86 -6.41
N ASN A 12 4.56 -19.03 -5.91
CA ASN A 12 5.06 -20.34 -5.56
C ASN A 12 4.77 -20.65 -4.08
N PRO A 13 3.72 -21.44 -3.75
CA PRO A 13 3.32 -21.71 -2.36
C PRO A 13 4.31 -22.62 -1.62
N ALA A 14 5.21 -23.28 -2.32
CA ALA A 14 6.21 -24.16 -1.73
C ALA A 14 7.45 -23.42 -1.21
N ASN A 15 7.61 -22.13 -1.54
CA ASN A 15 8.84 -21.39 -1.30
C ASN A 15 8.59 -20.08 -0.55
N PHE A 16 9.18 -19.94 0.65
CA PHE A 16 9.46 -18.69 1.35
C PHE A 16 8.27 -17.70 1.47
N ILE A 17 7.09 -18.22 1.80
CA ILE A 17 5.85 -17.43 1.87
C ILE A 17 5.45 -17.03 3.30
N ALA A 18 6.19 -17.46 4.32
CA ALA A 18 5.80 -17.24 5.72
C ALA A 18 5.68 -15.73 6.06
N HIS A 19 6.66 -14.92 5.65
CA HIS A 19 6.65 -13.46 5.87
C HIS A 19 5.45 -12.78 5.22
N ARG A 20 5.18 -13.12 3.95
CA ARG A 20 4.03 -12.58 3.22
C ARG A 20 2.71 -12.96 3.88
N LYS A 21 2.54 -14.22 4.27
CA LYS A 21 1.34 -14.68 5.00
C LYS A 21 1.17 -13.96 6.34
N SER A 22 2.26 -13.75 7.07
CA SER A 22 2.22 -13.01 8.34
C SER A 22 1.80 -11.56 8.15
N MET A 23 2.28 -10.89 7.08
CA MET A 23 1.90 -9.52 6.77
C MET A 23 0.43 -9.41 6.33
N ILE A 24 -0.06 -10.32 5.50
CA ILE A 24 -1.48 -10.40 5.13
C ILE A 24 -2.33 -10.57 6.40
N ARG A 25 -1.96 -11.51 7.26
CA ARG A 25 -2.68 -11.73 8.51
C ARG A 25 -2.65 -10.51 9.44
N LEU A 26 -1.53 -9.77 9.49
CA LEU A 26 -1.46 -8.53 10.24
C LEU A 26 -2.48 -7.53 9.74
N SER A 27 -2.56 -7.29 8.42
CA SER A 27 -3.51 -6.32 7.84
C SER A 27 -4.97 -6.71 8.13
N GLU A 28 -5.32 -7.99 7.96
CA GLU A 28 -6.64 -8.52 8.26
C GLU A 28 -7.01 -8.34 9.75
N LEU A 29 -6.07 -8.65 10.66
CA LEU A 29 -6.29 -8.50 12.10
C LEU A 29 -6.45 -7.02 12.49
N ILE A 30 -5.58 -6.14 12.01
CA ILE A 30 -5.67 -4.71 12.31
C ILE A 30 -6.97 -4.14 11.76
N GLY A 31 -7.29 -4.38 10.48
CA GLY A 31 -8.54 -3.91 9.87
C GLY A 31 -9.77 -4.37 10.63
N THR A 32 -9.85 -5.66 10.97
CA THR A 32 -10.98 -6.23 11.71
C THR A 32 -11.10 -5.66 13.13
N LEU A 33 -10.00 -5.62 13.88
CA LEU A 33 -10.01 -5.17 15.28
C LEU A 33 -10.31 -3.67 15.39
N VAL A 34 -9.71 -2.86 14.51
CA VAL A 34 -9.95 -1.42 14.48
C VAL A 34 -11.38 -1.11 14.08
N SER A 35 -11.92 -1.79 13.07
CA SER A 35 -13.33 -1.65 12.69
C SER A 35 -14.27 -1.99 13.84
N ALA A 36 -14.01 -3.10 14.54
CA ALA A 36 -14.80 -3.47 15.72
C ALA A 36 -14.71 -2.43 16.85
N TYR A 37 -13.50 -1.88 17.09
CA TYR A 37 -13.32 -0.80 18.07
C TYR A 37 -14.11 0.46 17.69
N LEU A 38 -14.03 0.90 16.44
CA LEU A 38 -14.74 2.10 15.98
C LEU A 38 -16.28 1.96 16.07
N LEU A 39 -16.78 0.75 15.81
CA LEU A 39 -18.23 0.49 15.87
C LEU A 39 -18.76 0.37 17.28
N THR A 40 -17.97 -0.14 18.24
CA THR A 40 -18.43 -0.48 19.58
C THR A 40 -17.90 0.44 20.67
N GLY A 41 -16.78 1.13 20.44
CA GLY A 41 -16.03 1.87 21.48
C GLY A 41 -15.33 0.98 22.51
N GLU A 42 -15.31 -0.36 22.33
CA GLU A 42 -14.82 -1.27 23.34
C GLU A 42 -13.31 -1.54 23.20
N GLU A 43 -12.53 -1.17 24.22
CA GLU A 43 -11.09 -1.35 24.30
C GLU A 43 -10.61 -2.82 24.16
N LYS A 44 -11.49 -3.79 24.37
CA LYS A 44 -11.16 -5.20 24.14
C LYS A 44 -10.73 -5.50 22.70
N TYR A 45 -11.11 -4.63 21.73
CA TYR A 45 -10.71 -4.73 20.34
C TYR A 45 -9.44 -3.89 20.05
N ALA A 46 -9.30 -2.71 20.66
CA ALA A 46 -8.12 -1.87 20.48
C ALA A 46 -6.85 -2.49 21.07
N ARG A 47 -6.92 -3.09 22.28
CA ARG A 47 -5.76 -3.69 22.95
C ARG A 47 -5.02 -4.75 22.12
N PRO A 48 -5.67 -5.75 21.51
CA PRO A 48 -4.96 -6.72 20.68
C PRO A 48 -4.41 -6.08 19.40
N ALA A 49 -5.08 -5.08 18.81
CA ALA A 49 -4.55 -4.33 17.67
C ALA A 49 -3.24 -3.62 18.05
N VAL A 50 -3.22 -2.91 19.17
CA VAL A 50 -2.01 -2.23 19.67
C VAL A 50 -0.88 -3.21 19.96
N ARG A 51 -1.17 -4.40 20.54
CA ARG A 51 -0.14 -5.43 20.73
C ARG A 51 0.50 -5.86 19.43
N HIS A 52 -0.27 -6.02 18.35
CA HIS A 52 0.28 -6.32 17.03
C HIS A 52 1.11 -5.16 16.48
N LEU A 53 0.64 -3.91 16.61
CA LEU A 53 1.42 -2.74 16.21
C LEU A 53 2.76 -2.65 16.95
N ARG A 54 2.77 -2.92 18.27
CA ARG A 54 3.99 -2.93 19.07
C ARG A 54 4.97 -4.02 18.59
N ALA A 55 4.50 -5.26 18.44
CA ALA A 55 5.34 -6.36 18.01
C ALA A 55 5.97 -6.14 16.62
N TRP A 56 5.24 -5.50 15.72
CA TRP A 56 5.72 -5.30 14.34
C TRP A 56 6.55 -4.04 14.14
N PHE A 57 6.37 -2.98 14.96
CA PHE A 57 6.93 -1.67 14.67
C PHE A 57 7.65 -1.01 15.86
N VAL A 58 7.52 -1.52 17.07
CA VAL A 58 8.04 -0.87 18.28
C VAL A 58 9.07 -1.72 19.01
N GLU A 59 8.75 -2.99 19.31
CA GLU A 59 9.57 -3.87 20.13
C GLU A 59 10.84 -4.33 19.41
N ASP A 60 12.02 -4.03 19.98
CA ASP A 60 13.32 -4.25 19.33
C ASP A 60 13.57 -5.70 18.92
N ASP A 61 13.07 -6.66 19.69
CA ASP A 61 13.28 -8.09 19.44
C ASP A 61 12.45 -8.63 18.27
N THR A 62 11.36 -7.93 17.88
CA THR A 62 10.38 -8.46 16.93
C THR A 62 10.07 -7.52 15.77
N LYS A 63 10.37 -6.23 15.90
CA LYS A 63 9.99 -5.24 14.90
C LYS A 63 10.60 -5.50 13.52
N MET A 64 9.80 -5.32 12.49
CA MET A 64 10.25 -5.32 11.11
C MET A 64 11.22 -4.15 10.87
N ARG A 65 12.27 -4.37 10.09
CA ARG A 65 13.11 -3.26 9.60
C ARG A 65 12.33 -2.41 8.60
N PRO A 66 12.43 -1.07 8.65
CA PRO A 66 11.71 -0.18 7.73
C PRO A 66 12.37 -0.15 6.33
N SER A 67 12.49 -1.33 5.72
CA SER A 67 13.06 -1.51 4.39
C SER A 67 12.60 -2.84 3.77
N LEU A 68 12.61 -2.95 2.44
CA LEU A 68 12.22 -4.18 1.73
C LEU A 68 13.32 -4.65 0.76
N LEU A 69 14.54 -4.78 1.27
CA LEU A 69 15.72 -5.17 0.48
C LEU A 69 15.61 -6.57 -0.16
N TYR A 70 14.80 -7.45 0.44
CA TYR A 70 14.67 -8.86 0.02
C TYR A 70 13.30 -9.17 -0.62
N GLY A 71 12.49 -8.15 -0.90
CA GLY A 71 11.18 -8.32 -1.50
C GLY A 71 11.25 -9.06 -2.84
N GLN A 72 10.47 -10.14 -2.97
CA GLN A 72 10.47 -11.03 -4.13
C GLN A 72 11.87 -11.52 -4.56
N ALA A 73 12.73 -11.84 -3.60
CA ALA A 73 14.04 -12.42 -3.84
C ALA A 73 13.92 -13.75 -4.61
N ILE A 74 14.90 -14.02 -5.48
CA ILE A 74 15.02 -15.28 -6.20
C ILE A 74 16.41 -15.84 -5.93
N LYS A 75 16.49 -16.93 -5.18
CA LYS A 75 17.76 -17.54 -4.77
C LYS A 75 18.67 -17.78 -5.98
N GLY A 76 19.91 -17.33 -5.87
CA GLY A 76 20.90 -17.42 -6.93
C GLY A 76 20.73 -16.46 -8.10
N LYS A 77 19.70 -15.60 -8.09
CA LYS A 77 19.43 -14.66 -9.19
C LYS A 77 19.24 -13.21 -8.75
N TYR A 78 18.38 -12.97 -7.75
CA TYR A 78 18.08 -11.64 -7.22
C TYR A 78 17.99 -11.68 -5.69
N THR A 79 18.72 -10.81 -5.02
CA THR A 79 18.61 -10.62 -3.55
C THR A 79 17.27 -9.98 -3.17
N GLY A 80 16.81 -9.04 -3.98
CA GLY A 80 15.52 -8.38 -3.93
C GLY A 80 15.27 -7.63 -5.23
N ARG A 81 14.06 -7.08 -5.41
CA ARG A 81 13.66 -6.37 -6.64
C ARG A 81 12.73 -5.22 -6.33
N SER A 82 12.70 -4.20 -7.21
CA SER A 82 11.76 -3.07 -7.10
C SER A 82 10.31 -3.53 -7.04
N ILE A 83 9.93 -4.46 -7.92
CA ILE A 83 8.56 -5.01 -7.95
C ILE A 83 8.16 -5.76 -6.66
N GLY A 84 9.11 -6.02 -5.75
CA GLY A 84 8.83 -6.58 -4.43
C GLY A 84 8.13 -5.62 -3.49
N ILE A 85 8.18 -4.30 -3.75
CA ILE A 85 7.51 -3.27 -2.94
C ILE A 85 5.99 -3.48 -2.89
N ILE A 86 5.39 -4.06 -3.91
CA ILE A 86 3.97 -4.42 -3.91
C ILE A 86 3.60 -5.37 -2.76
N ASP A 87 4.52 -6.16 -2.25
CA ASP A 87 4.25 -7.11 -1.15
C ASP A 87 3.94 -6.39 0.17
N THR A 88 4.32 -5.11 0.33
CA THR A 88 3.94 -4.28 1.49
C THR A 88 2.66 -3.46 1.29
N LEU A 89 1.91 -3.68 0.21
CA LEU A 89 0.59 -3.06 0.01
C LEU A 89 -0.36 -3.34 1.20
N HIS A 90 -0.21 -4.48 1.84
CA HIS A 90 -0.96 -4.84 3.05
C HIS A 90 -0.73 -3.89 4.24
N LEU A 91 0.38 -3.14 4.28
CA LEU A 91 0.65 -2.14 5.31
C LEU A 91 -0.22 -0.87 5.17
N VAL A 92 -0.90 -0.68 4.05
CA VAL A 92 -1.89 0.40 3.86
C VAL A 92 -2.98 0.31 4.93
N GLU A 93 -3.57 -0.87 5.09
CA GLU A 93 -4.63 -1.11 6.08
C GLU A 93 -4.09 -0.93 7.51
N VAL A 94 -2.84 -1.35 7.75
CA VAL A 94 -2.18 -1.20 9.05
C VAL A 94 -1.93 0.27 9.41
N ALA A 95 -1.43 1.07 8.47
CA ALA A 95 -1.20 2.50 8.67
C ALA A 95 -2.51 3.26 8.95
N ARG A 96 -3.55 2.97 8.16
CA ARG A 96 -4.89 3.53 8.35
C ARG A 96 -5.48 3.13 9.71
N GLY A 97 -5.36 1.85 10.07
CA GLY A 97 -5.79 1.35 11.37
C GLY A 97 -5.07 2.03 12.54
N ALA A 98 -3.75 2.20 12.45
CA ALA A 98 -2.96 2.90 13.46
C ALA A 98 -3.40 4.36 13.63
N LYS A 99 -3.70 5.07 12.53
CA LYS A 99 -4.24 6.44 12.57
C LYS A 99 -5.60 6.51 13.27
N LEU A 100 -6.49 5.55 13.01
CA LEU A 100 -7.83 5.50 13.58
C LEU A 100 -7.84 5.12 15.09
N LEU A 101 -6.79 4.44 15.57
CA LEU A 101 -6.63 4.11 16.99
C LEU A 101 -6.09 5.26 17.85
N LYS A 102 -5.80 6.43 17.30
CA LYS A 102 -5.11 7.53 17.98
C LYS A 102 -5.73 7.95 19.33
N ASP A 103 -7.05 7.83 19.46
CA ASP A 103 -7.79 8.23 20.65
C ASP A 103 -8.04 7.06 21.64
N SER A 104 -7.58 5.85 21.33
CA SER A 104 -7.69 4.70 22.23
C SER A 104 -6.71 4.84 23.40
N PRO A 105 -7.18 4.73 24.66
CA PRO A 105 -6.31 4.69 25.85
C PRO A 105 -5.26 3.57 25.80
N SER A 106 -5.53 2.50 25.05
CA SER A 106 -4.58 1.39 24.88
C SER A 106 -3.42 1.75 23.97
N PHE A 107 -3.57 2.73 23.07
CA PHE A 107 -2.51 3.17 22.16
C PHE A 107 -1.85 4.44 22.69
N ILE A 108 -0.97 4.27 23.67
CA ILE A 108 -0.31 5.37 24.38
C ILE A 108 0.61 6.17 23.48
N THR A 109 0.87 7.42 23.84
CA THR A 109 1.62 8.39 23.03
C THR A 109 2.99 7.86 22.57
N VAL A 110 3.73 7.17 23.44
CA VAL A 110 5.05 6.65 23.08
C VAL A 110 4.95 5.57 21.98
N ASP A 111 3.94 4.72 22.02
CA ASP A 111 3.71 3.69 20.99
C ASP A 111 3.27 4.35 19.67
N GLN A 112 2.39 5.36 19.74
CA GLN A 112 1.97 6.15 18.56
C GLN A 112 3.17 6.81 17.86
N GLN A 113 4.05 7.42 18.64
CA GLN A 113 5.26 8.06 18.11
C GLN A 113 6.21 7.02 17.48
N ALA A 114 6.42 5.89 18.12
CA ALA A 114 7.28 4.83 17.59
C ALA A 114 6.73 4.22 16.29
N VAL A 115 5.42 3.95 16.22
CA VAL A 115 4.77 3.48 14.99
C VAL A 115 4.89 4.51 13.87
N ARG A 116 4.61 5.79 14.15
CA ARG A 116 4.76 6.87 13.16
C ARG A 116 6.21 7.01 12.69
N ALA A 117 7.19 6.90 13.58
CA ALA A 117 8.61 6.94 13.23
C ALA A 117 8.97 5.81 12.27
N TRP A 118 8.53 4.58 12.55
CA TRP A 118 8.75 3.44 11.66
C TRP A 118 8.17 3.67 10.25
N PHE A 119 6.92 4.13 10.16
CA PHE A 119 6.28 4.42 8.88
C PHE A 119 6.95 5.61 8.15
N SER A 120 7.44 6.60 8.89
CA SER A 120 8.21 7.72 8.31
C SER A 120 9.53 7.23 7.70
N GLU A 121 10.26 6.37 8.41
CA GLU A 121 11.50 5.77 7.91
C GLU A 121 11.23 4.89 6.67
N TYR A 122 10.17 4.09 6.68
CA TYR A 122 9.83 3.25 5.54
C TYR A 122 9.35 4.09 4.34
N LEU A 123 8.56 5.13 4.55
CA LEU A 123 8.17 6.09 3.53
C LEU A 123 9.40 6.77 2.91
N ASN A 124 10.36 7.19 3.74
CA ASN A 124 11.63 7.74 3.25
C ASN A 124 12.39 6.70 2.43
N TRP A 125 12.46 5.45 2.89
CA TRP A 125 13.16 4.39 2.17
C TRP A 125 12.57 4.14 0.77
N ILE A 126 11.23 4.02 0.64
CA ILE A 126 10.59 3.83 -0.67
C ILE A 126 10.68 5.07 -1.57
N ASN A 127 11.00 6.25 -1.03
CA ASN A 127 11.23 7.49 -1.79
C ASN A 127 12.69 7.75 -2.15
N THR A 128 13.66 7.03 -1.57
CA THR A 128 15.10 7.31 -1.77
C THR A 128 15.89 6.11 -2.27
N HIS A 129 15.49 4.89 -1.90
CA HIS A 129 16.17 3.69 -2.35
C HIS A 129 15.83 3.36 -3.81
N GLU A 130 16.81 2.82 -4.57
CA GLU A 130 16.65 2.51 -6.00
C GLU A 130 15.42 1.64 -6.31
N TYR A 131 15.05 0.68 -5.43
CA TYR A 131 13.87 -0.15 -5.64
C TYR A 131 12.58 0.67 -5.55
N GLY A 132 12.50 1.55 -4.55
CA GLY A 132 11.35 2.42 -4.39
C GLY A 132 11.20 3.40 -5.54
N LEU A 133 12.30 4.02 -5.98
CA LEU A 133 12.30 4.95 -7.10
C LEU A 133 11.88 4.28 -8.42
N LYS A 134 12.32 3.05 -8.67
CA LYS A 134 11.90 2.28 -9.86
C LYS A 134 10.42 1.89 -9.80
N GLU A 135 9.92 1.50 -8.62
CA GLU A 135 8.51 1.14 -8.46
C GLU A 135 7.60 2.36 -8.59
N LYS A 136 8.02 3.51 -8.03
CA LYS A 136 7.31 4.79 -8.09
C LYS A 136 6.91 5.22 -9.51
N VAL A 137 7.79 4.99 -10.48
CA VAL A 137 7.61 5.38 -11.88
C VAL A 137 7.14 4.23 -12.77
N HIS A 138 6.74 3.10 -12.20
CA HIS A 138 6.31 1.95 -12.98
C HIS A 138 4.98 2.26 -13.72
N PRO A 139 4.88 1.99 -15.05
CA PRO A 139 3.78 2.47 -15.88
C PRO A 139 2.50 1.63 -15.82
N ASN A 140 2.28 0.87 -14.75
CA ASN A 140 1.11 0.02 -14.54
C ASN A 140 0.68 0.00 -13.06
N ASN A 141 -0.11 -0.99 -12.65
CA ASN A 141 -0.57 -1.14 -11.26
C ASN A 141 0.53 -1.02 -10.21
N HIS A 142 1.77 -1.40 -10.50
CA HIS A 142 2.89 -1.29 -9.58
C HIS A 142 3.16 0.15 -9.13
N GLY A 143 3.19 1.12 -10.06
CA GLY A 143 3.35 2.54 -9.72
C GLY A 143 2.20 3.08 -8.89
N VAL A 144 0.95 2.64 -9.18
CA VAL A 144 -0.22 3.04 -8.39
C VAL A 144 -0.22 2.36 -7.01
N CYS A 145 0.21 1.10 -6.91
CA CYS A 145 0.41 0.41 -5.62
C CYS A 145 1.46 1.12 -4.75
N TRP A 146 2.56 1.60 -5.37
CA TRP A 146 3.54 2.42 -4.67
C TRP A 146 2.88 3.69 -4.10
N SER A 147 2.07 4.38 -4.91
CA SER A 147 1.40 5.61 -4.50
C SER A 147 0.34 5.39 -3.42
N LEU A 148 -0.40 4.29 -3.47
CA LEU A 148 -1.36 3.94 -2.42
C LEU A 148 -0.66 3.71 -1.07
N GLN A 149 0.47 3.01 -1.08
CA GLN A 149 1.30 2.82 0.11
C GLN A 149 1.85 4.15 0.62
N ALA A 150 2.49 4.93 -0.26
CA ALA A 150 3.06 6.21 0.10
C ALA A 150 2.00 7.20 0.63
N ALA A 151 0.79 7.22 0.05
CA ALA A 151 -0.33 8.02 0.52
C ALA A 151 -0.78 7.62 1.94
N ALA A 152 -0.97 6.32 2.20
CA ALA A 152 -1.40 5.85 3.51
C ALA A 152 -0.34 6.13 4.60
N PHE A 153 0.94 5.98 4.26
CA PHE A 153 2.05 6.24 5.19
C PHE A 153 2.22 7.75 5.42
N ALA A 154 2.09 8.57 4.38
CA ALA A 154 2.12 10.03 4.46
C ALA A 154 0.96 10.58 5.29
N ASP A 155 -0.24 10.05 5.10
CA ASP A 155 -1.43 10.41 5.87
C ASP A 155 -1.29 10.09 7.38
N LEU A 156 -0.67 8.95 7.72
CA LEU A 156 -0.36 8.60 9.11
C LEU A 156 0.72 9.52 9.72
N THR A 157 1.73 9.87 8.93
CA THR A 157 2.90 10.62 9.42
C THR A 157 2.78 12.13 9.28
N GLY A 158 1.76 12.62 8.54
CA GLY A 158 1.53 14.05 8.29
C GLY A 158 2.44 14.63 7.20
N ASN A 159 2.84 13.84 6.21
CA ASN A 159 3.68 14.29 5.10
C ASN A 159 2.82 14.80 3.93
N GLU A 160 2.39 16.05 4.01
CA GLU A 160 1.53 16.69 3.00
C GLU A 160 2.20 16.80 1.62
N GLU A 161 3.52 16.97 1.56
CA GLU A 161 4.25 17.05 0.28
C GLU A 161 4.04 15.78 -0.58
N ILE A 162 4.12 14.62 0.04
CA ILE A 162 3.87 13.33 -0.65
C ILE A 162 2.41 13.20 -1.05
N ILE A 163 1.48 13.61 -0.19
CA ILE A 163 0.03 13.61 -0.51
C ILE A 163 -0.25 14.47 -1.74
N ASP A 164 0.28 15.69 -1.78
CA ASP A 164 0.09 16.64 -2.89
C ASP A 164 0.72 16.11 -4.18
N TRP A 165 1.92 15.52 -4.08
CA TRP A 165 2.56 14.90 -5.23
C TRP A 165 1.72 13.76 -5.81
N ILE A 166 1.18 12.87 -4.97
CA ILE A 166 0.35 11.74 -5.41
C ILE A 166 -0.96 12.25 -6.04
N ARG A 167 -1.58 13.28 -5.45
CA ARG A 167 -2.79 13.92 -6.02
C ARG A 167 -2.50 14.48 -7.42
N ALA A 168 -1.36 15.12 -7.61
CA ALA A 168 -0.93 15.60 -8.92
C ALA A 168 -0.69 14.45 -9.91
N GLN A 169 -0.04 13.36 -9.48
CA GLN A 169 0.17 12.16 -10.31
C GLN A 169 -1.15 11.52 -10.73
N PHE A 170 -2.13 11.44 -9.83
CA PHE A 170 -3.44 10.89 -10.16
C PHE A 170 -4.10 11.62 -11.34
N LYS A 171 -4.04 12.95 -11.32
CA LYS A 171 -4.64 13.81 -12.34
C LYS A 171 -3.86 13.87 -13.65
N SER A 172 -2.52 13.80 -13.58
CA SER A 172 -1.65 14.00 -14.74
C SER A 172 -1.15 12.71 -15.38
N VAL A 173 -1.17 11.59 -14.64
CA VAL A 173 -0.61 10.32 -15.13
C VAL A 173 -1.63 9.18 -15.03
N TYR A 174 -2.21 8.92 -13.84
CA TYR A 174 -2.98 7.69 -13.65
C TYR A 174 -4.26 7.68 -14.48
N LEU A 175 -5.03 8.75 -14.44
CA LEU A 175 -6.24 8.86 -15.28
C LEU A 175 -5.92 9.10 -16.75
N PRO A 176 -5.12 10.11 -17.16
CA PRO A 176 -4.99 10.43 -18.59
C PRO A 176 -4.03 9.54 -19.37
N VAL A 177 -3.11 8.80 -18.69
CA VAL A 177 -2.05 8.03 -19.37
C VAL A 177 -2.20 6.53 -19.16
N MET A 178 -2.59 6.09 -17.96
CA MET A 178 -2.71 4.66 -17.64
C MET A 178 -4.09 4.09 -17.98
N MET A 179 -5.13 4.96 -18.10
CA MET A 179 -6.48 4.59 -18.50
C MET A 179 -6.74 5.11 -19.94
N ASP A 180 -7.38 4.33 -20.77
CA ASP A 180 -7.84 4.76 -22.08
C ASP A 180 -9.20 5.48 -22.01
N GLU A 181 -9.68 6.02 -23.13
CA GLU A 181 -10.93 6.79 -23.22
C GLU A 181 -12.18 5.95 -22.91
N GLN A 182 -12.09 4.63 -23.02
CA GLN A 182 -13.15 3.67 -22.72
C GLN A 182 -13.12 3.18 -21.28
N GLY A 183 -12.11 3.59 -20.46
CA GLY A 183 -11.91 3.16 -19.09
C GLY A 183 -11.07 1.90 -18.95
N GLY A 184 -10.51 1.37 -20.03
CA GLY A 184 -9.60 0.24 -20.02
C GLY A 184 -8.20 0.61 -19.51
N PHE A 185 -7.45 -0.40 -19.09
CA PHE A 185 -6.05 -0.25 -18.66
C PHE A 185 -5.14 -1.02 -19.63
N PRO A 186 -4.60 -0.38 -20.70
CA PRO A 186 -3.88 -1.08 -21.77
C PRO A 186 -2.67 -1.90 -21.30
N ALA A 187 -2.00 -1.47 -20.21
CA ALA A 187 -0.90 -2.21 -19.62
C ALA A 187 -1.36 -3.51 -18.93
N GLU A 188 -2.53 -3.49 -18.29
CA GLU A 188 -3.11 -4.63 -17.59
C GLU A 188 -3.83 -5.59 -18.55
N LEU A 189 -4.45 -5.07 -19.60
CA LEU A 189 -5.11 -5.87 -20.64
C LEU A 189 -4.14 -6.78 -21.42
N LYS A 190 -2.85 -6.45 -21.43
CA LYS A 190 -1.78 -7.28 -22.03
C LYS A 190 -1.27 -8.40 -21.13
N ARG A 191 -1.75 -8.49 -19.87
CA ARG A 191 -1.32 -9.48 -18.90
C ARG A 191 -2.03 -10.81 -19.10
N THR A 192 -1.53 -11.86 -18.45
CA THR A 192 -2.10 -13.24 -18.50
C THR A 192 -3.52 -13.35 -17.92
N LYS A 193 -3.90 -12.45 -17.03
CA LYS A 193 -5.22 -12.37 -16.38
C LYS A 193 -5.77 -10.96 -16.50
N PRO A 194 -6.11 -10.48 -17.72
CA PRO A 194 -6.39 -9.07 -17.99
C PRO A 194 -7.53 -8.52 -17.14
N TYR A 195 -8.62 -9.26 -16.99
CA TYR A 195 -9.74 -8.86 -16.14
C TYR A 195 -9.34 -8.67 -14.67
N GLY A 196 -8.65 -9.66 -14.09
CA GLY A 196 -8.21 -9.58 -12.70
C GLY A 196 -7.23 -8.43 -12.44
N TYR A 197 -6.30 -8.18 -13.39
CA TYR A 197 -5.38 -7.04 -13.26
C TYR A 197 -6.06 -5.69 -13.46
N SER A 198 -7.09 -5.59 -14.31
CA SER A 198 -7.88 -4.37 -14.47
C SER A 198 -8.70 -4.07 -13.22
N LEU A 199 -9.34 -5.07 -12.61
CA LEU A 199 -10.02 -4.92 -11.30
C LEU A 199 -9.04 -4.48 -10.21
N PHE A 200 -7.87 -5.09 -10.16
CA PHE A 200 -6.83 -4.71 -9.19
C PHE A 200 -6.36 -3.26 -9.42
N MET A 201 -6.19 -2.85 -10.68
CA MET A 201 -5.79 -1.47 -11.01
C MET A 201 -6.83 -0.45 -10.54
N ILE A 202 -8.13 -0.67 -10.81
CA ILE A 202 -9.17 0.25 -10.37
C ILE A 202 -9.32 0.28 -8.85
N ASP A 203 -9.14 -0.86 -8.18
CA ASP A 203 -9.17 -0.96 -6.72
C ASP A 203 -8.07 -0.13 -6.06
N VAL A 204 -6.82 -0.27 -6.52
CA VAL A 204 -5.71 0.54 -5.98
C VAL A 204 -5.85 2.03 -6.33
N MET A 205 -6.37 2.40 -7.50
CA MET A 205 -6.69 3.78 -7.85
C MET A 205 -7.79 4.35 -6.93
N ALA A 206 -8.82 3.56 -6.64
CA ALA A 206 -9.88 3.92 -5.69
C ALA A 206 -9.32 4.20 -4.29
N GLY A 207 -8.41 3.34 -3.82
CA GLY A 207 -7.70 3.55 -2.56
C GLY A 207 -6.89 4.84 -2.53
N VAL A 208 -6.17 5.17 -3.61
CA VAL A 208 -5.46 6.45 -3.74
C VAL A 208 -6.45 7.62 -3.68
N ALA A 209 -7.49 7.60 -4.51
CA ALA A 209 -8.50 8.67 -4.55
C ALA A 209 -9.13 8.89 -3.17
N GLN A 210 -9.43 7.82 -2.44
CA GLN A 210 -10.00 7.91 -1.09
C GLN A 210 -9.08 8.61 -0.09
N ILE A 211 -7.76 8.38 -0.17
CA ILE A 211 -6.81 8.92 0.80
C ILE A 211 -6.45 10.37 0.48
N VAL A 212 -6.22 10.69 -0.81
CA VAL A 212 -5.65 11.99 -1.20
C VAL A 212 -6.69 13.02 -1.66
N SER A 213 -7.97 12.66 -1.76
CA SER A 213 -9.04 13.64 -2.00
C SER A 213 -9.19 14.57 -0.81
N THR A 214 -9.60 15.81 -1.09
CA THR A 214 -9.95 16.82 -0.09
C THR A 214 -11.40 17.26 -0.28
N LYS A 215 -11.90 18.14 0.61
CA LYS A 215 -13.23 18.74 0.46
C LYS A 215 -13.34 19.60 -0.78
N ASP A 216 -12.24 20.21 -1.20
CA ASP A 216 -12.18 21.14 -2.32
C ASP A 216 -11.75 20.44 -3.63
N GLU A 217 -11.20 19.24 -3.53
CA GLU A 217 -10.70 18.48 -4.68
C GLU A 217 -11.01 16.97 -4.52
N ASP A 218 -12.16 16.57 -5.07
CA ASP A 218 -12.64 15.19 -5.07
C ASP A 218 -12.17 14.44 -6.32
N LEU A 219 -11.21 13.54 -6.16
CA LEU A 219 -10.65 12.75 -7.26
C LEU A 219 -11.62 11.72 -7.84
N TRP A 220 -12.68 11.37 -7.13
CA TRP A 220 -13.74 10.52 -7.65
C TRP A 220 -14.57 11.19 -8.75
N GLN A 221 -14.64 12.53 -8.71
CA GLN A 221 -15.38 13.34 -9.67
C GLN A 221 -14.46 14.04 -10.69
N PHE A 222 -13.14 13.88 -10.53
CA PHE A 222 -12.20 14.52 -11.43
C PHE A 222 -12.28 13.91 -12.83
N VAL A 223 -12.43 14.78 -13.85
CA VAL A 223 -12.44 14.42 -15.26
C VAL A 223 -11.25 15.08 -15.94
N THR A 224 -10.47 14.32 -16.66
CA THR A 224 -9.32 14.82 -17.41
C THR A 224 -9.77 15.56 -18.68
N PRO A 225 -8.93 16.41 -19.30
CA PRO A 225 -9.27 17.09 -20.55
C PRO A 225 -9.64 16.14 -21.72
N ASN A 226 -9.10 14.91 -21.73
CA ASN A 226 -9.45 13.88 -22.71
C ASN A 226 -10.66 13.02 -22.27
N GLY A 227 -11.32 13.39 -21.18
CA GLY A 227 -12.55 12.75 -20.70
C GLY A 227 -12.35 11.47 -19.90
N SER A 228 -11.13 11.09 -19.49
CA SER A 228 -10.91 9.97 -18.59
C SER A 228 -11.37 10.32 -17.16
N GLU A 229 -12.08 9.40 -16.52
CA GLU A 229 -12.62 9.53 -15.15
C GLU A 229 -12.73 8.16 -14.49
N MET A 230 -12.73 8.13 -13.16
CA MET A 230 -12.81 6.88 -12.39
C MET A 230 -14.04 6.02 -12.75
N LYS A 231 -15.19 6.65 -13.02
CA LYS A 231 -16.44 5.95 -13.36
C LYS A 231 -16.36 5.09 -14.61
N LYS A 232 -15.51 5.45 -15.56
CA LYS A 232 -15.34 4.69 -16.79
C LYS A 232 -14.58 3.36 -16.57
N GLY A 233 -13.74 3.28 -15.53
CA GLY A 233 -13.01 2.07 -15.19
C GLY A 233 -13.81 1.08 -14.33
N MET A 234 -14.94 1.52 -13.79
CA MET A 234 -15.84 0.71 -12.97
C MET A 234 -16.85 -0.05 -13.83
#